data_f9d59af46c9a4d7d20e65dc4a3e3a887
#
_entry.id   f9d59af46c9a4d7d20e65dc4a3e3a887
#
_cell.length_a   1.000
_cell.length_b   1.000
_cell.length_c   1.000
_cell.angle_alpha   90.00
_cell.angle_beta   90.00
_cell.angle_gamma   90.00
#
_symmetry.space_group_name_H-M   'P 1'
#
loop_
_entity.id
_entity.type
_entity.pdbx_description
1 polymer ?
#
loop_
_entity_poly.entity_id
_entity_poly.type
_entity_poly.pdbx_seq_one_letter_code
_entity_poly.pdbx_strand_id
1 'polypeptide(L)'
;MIQTLQRIIRTGILSEKPRPTNSAAPAQENILKIMGRALCIRHVDAGSCNGCELELHALNNPYYNLEGAGIKFVASPRHADMLLVTGPVTVNMEEALKRTLEAVPQPRLVVAVGDCGACGGIFGKSYASRGSVADVIPVNCTVPGCPPNPRAILDAIRDVIASAPGAAGAGNTTL
;
A
#
# COMPACT_ATOMS: atom_id res chain seq x y z
N MET A 1 28.10 32.99 9.90
CA MET A 1 26.85 33.49 9.29
C MET A 1 26.99 33.85 7.83
N ILE A 2 27.95 34.71 7.42
CA ILE A 2 28.12 35.14 6.02
C ILE A 2 28.38 33.96 5.07
N GLN A 3 29.21 32.97 5.47
CA GLN A 3 29.48 31.78 4.66
C GLN A 3 28.25 30.90 4.45
N THR A 4 27.36 30.81 5.43
CA THR A 4 26.11 30.05 5.32
C THR A 4 25.15 30.75 4.33
N LEU A 5 25.07 32.07 4.41
CA LEU A 5 24.26 32.87 3.48
C LEU A 5 24.77 32.75 2.03
N GLN A 6 26.09 32.83 1.82
CA GLN A 6 26.73 32.63 0.52
C GLN A 6 26.46 31.22 -0.01
N ARG A 7 26.45 30.20 0.84
CA ARG A 7 26.15 28.81 0.45
C ARG A 7 24.68 28.68 0.01
N ILE A 8 23.72 29.28 0.75
CA ILE A 8 22.31 29.27 0.40
C ILE A 8 22.07 29.96 -0.94
N ILE A 9 22.68 31.11 -1.17
CA ILE A 9 22.58 31.87 -2.44
C ILE A 9 23.16 31.06 -3.59
N ARG A 10 24.28 30.36 -3.37
CA ARG A 10 24.98 29.59 -4.40
C ARG A 10 24.29 28.28 -4.76
N THR A 11 23.65 27.61 -3.78
CA THR A 11 22.93 26.36 -3.99
C THR A 11 21.50 26.56 -4.52
N GLY A 12 20.92 27.75 -4.33
CA GLY A 12 19.56 28.04 -4.79
C GLY A 12 18.49 27.18 -4.11
N ILE A 13 17.37 27.02 -4.78
CA ILE A 13 16.25 26.19 -4.31
C ILE A 13 16.52 24.75 -4.78
N LEU A 14 16.85 23.85 -3.82
CA LEU A 14 17.10 22.44 -4.08
C LEU A 14 15.82 21.58 -3.98
N SER A 15 14.69 22.17 -3.59
CA SER A 15 13.42 21.45 -3.53
C SER A 15 12.86 21.22 -4.93
N GLU A 16 12.41 20.01 -5.20
CA GLU A 16 11.64 19.73 -6.42
C GLU A 16 10.34 20.55 -6.42
N LYS A 17 9.97 21.07 -7.60
CA LYS A 17 8.65 21.69 -7.74
C LYS A 17 7.60 20.63 -7.38
N PRO A 18 6.66 20.91 -6.47
CA PRO A 18 5.60 19.97 -6.18
C PRO A 18 4.88 19.64 -7.48
N ARG A 19 4.77 18.36 -7.80
CA ARG A 19 3.90 17.93 -8.91
C ARG A 19 2.51 18.46 -8.59
N PRO A 20 1.77 19.00 -9.57
CA PRO A 20 0.39 19.37 -9.34
C PRO A 20 -0.35 18.15 -8.80
N THR A 21 -0.64 18.18 -7.52
CA THR A 21 -1.46 17.15 -6.89
C THR A 21 -2.87 17.38 -7.39
N ASN A 22 -3.34 16.49 -8.25
CA ASN A 22 -4.78 16.35 -8.43
C ASN A 22 -5.35 16.13 -7.04
N SER A 23 -6.11 17.11 -6.58
CA SER A 23 -6.53 17.29 -5.20
C SER A 23 -7.02 16.00 -4.53
N ALA A 24 -6.58 15.75 -3.32
CA ALA A 24 -6.94 14.59 -2.49
C ALA A 24 -8.46 14.50 -2.15
N ALA A 25 -9.23 15.54 -2.39
CA ALA A 25 -10.65 15.62 -2.09
C ALA A 25 -11.55 14.58 -2.83
N PRO A 26 -11.33 14.23 -4.12
CA PRO A 26 -12.20 13.25 -4.77
C PRO A 26 -12.00 11.80 -4.32
N ALA A 27 -10.88 11.48 -3.70
CA ALA A 27 -10.57 10.09 -3.37
C ALA A 27 -11.32 9.56 -2.13
N GLN A 28 -11.54 10.42 -1.14
CA GLN A 28 -12.30 10.08 0.07
C GLN A 28 -13.78 9.77 -0.26
N GLU A 29 -14.36 10.58 -1.13
CA GLU A 29 -15.72 10.34 -1.60
C GLU A 29 -15.85 9.04 -2.40
N ASN A 30 -14.81 8.67 -3.16
CA ASN A 30 -14.86 7.48 -4.00
C ASN A 30 -14.81 6.18 -3.20
N ILE A 31 -13.96 6.06 -2.17
CA ILE A 31 -13.90 4.85 -1.36
C ILE A 31 -15.22 4.60 -0.61
N LEU A 32 -15.76 5.63 0.02
CA LEU A 32 -17.06 5.55 0.70
C LEU A 32 -18.22 5.29 -0.26
N LYS A 33 -18.20 5.87 -1.47
CA LYS A 33 -19.21 5.64 -2.50
C LYS A 33 -19.13 4.21 -3.06
N ILE A 34 -17.94 3.70 -3.28
CA ILE A 34 -17.72 2.35 -3.86
C ILE A 34 -18.03 1.26 -2.84
N MET A 35 -17.56 1.41 -1.61
CA MET A 35 -17.66 0.36 -0.60
C MET A 35 -18.80 0.56 0.40
N GLY A 36 -19.39 1.76 0.47
CA GLY A 36 -20.41 2.11 1.48
C GLY A 36 -19.87 2.14 2.93
N ARG A 37 -18.57 1.85 3.12
CA ARG A 37 -17.87 1.80 4.41
C ARG A 37 -16.39 2.08 4.24
N ALA A 38 -15.68 2.28 5.35
CA ALA A 38 -14.23 2.41 5.33
C ALA A 38 -13.57 1.12 4.84
N LEU A 39 -12.54 1.25 4.01
CA LEU A 39 -11.68 0.15 3.59
C LEU A 39 -10.83 -0.32 4.76
N CYS A 40 -10.93 -1.60 5.09
CA CYS A 40 -10.13 -2.22 6.13
C CYS A 40 -8.95 -2.98 5.51
N ILE A 41 -7.73 -2.62 5.91
CA ILE A 41 -6.50 -3.23 5.41
C ILE A 41 -5.83 -4.05 6.52
N ARG A 42 -5.48 -5.31 6.23
CA ARG A 42 -4.54 -6.07 7.05
C ARG A 42 -3.16 -6.02 6.41
N HIS A 43 -2.19 -5.51 7.14
CA HIS A 43 -0.79 -5.57 6.75
C HIS A 43 -0.15 -6.88 7.24
N VAL A 44 0.67 -7.50 6.39
CA VAL A 44 1.48 -8.68 6.70
C VAL A 44 2.91 -8.44 6.26
N ASP A 45 3.82 -8.48 7.21
CA ASP A 45 5.25 -8.57 6.95
C ASP A 45 5.61 -10.04 6.66
N ALA A 46 6.07 -10.32 5.44
CA ALA A 46 6.46 -11.66 4.99
C ALA A 46 7.97 -11.91 5.08
N GLY A 47 8.72 -10.99 5.67
CA GLY A 47 10.17 -11.07 5.85
C GLY A 47 10.90 -9.83 5.34
N SER A 48 10.33 -8.65 5.55
CA SER A 48 10.86 -7.37 5.08
C SER A 48 12.04 -6.85 5.93
N CYS A 49 12.70 -5.83 5.43
CA CYS A 49 13.75 -5.10 6.15
C CYS A 49 13.21 -3.91 6.96
N ASN A 50 11.90 -3.79 7.14
CA ASN A 50 11.18 -2.69 7.77
C ASN A 50 11.15 -1.36 6.98
N GLY A 51 11.74 -1.27 5.81
CA GLY A 51 11.72 -0.05 5.00
C GLY A 51 10.31 0.29 4.50
N CYS A 52 9.62 -0.69 3.92
CA CYS A 52 8.24 -0.51 3.45
C CYS A 52 7.26 -0.25 4.61
N GLU A 53 7.46 -0.86 5.76
CA GLU A 53 6.65 -0.66 6.96
C GLU A 53 6.73 0.78 7.48
N LEU A 54 7.92 1.37 7.46
CA LEU A 54 8.09 2.78 7.85
C LEU A 54 7.32 3.72 6.92
N GLU A 55 7.29 3.44 5.63
CA GLU A 55 6.48 4.21 4.66
C GLU A 55 4.98 3.97 4.86
N LEU A 56 4.57 2.75 5.23
CA LEU A 56 3.19 2.46 5.63
C LEU A 56 2.79 3.19 6.91
N HIS A 57 3.67 3.27 7.90
CA HIS A 57 3.45 4.07 9.11
C HIS A 57 3.30 5.55 8.78
N ALA A 58 4.08 6.06 7.81
CA ALA A 58 3.97 7.45 7.36
C ALA A 58 2.58 7.79 6.82
N LEU A 59 1.83 6.83 6.26
CA LEU A 59 0.46 7.04 5.78
C LEU A 59 -0.52 7.45 6.89
N ASN A 60 -0.23 7.10 8.15
CA ASN A 60 -1.06 7.46 9.30
C ASN A 60 -0.76 8.85 9.88
N ASN A 61 0.20 9.58 9.31
CA ASN A 61 0.48 10.94 9.76
C ASN A 61 -0.59 11.93 9.27
N PRO A 62 -0.70 13.13 9.89
CA PRO A 62 -1.69 14.14 9.50
C PRO A 62 -1.57 14.64 8.05
N TYR A 63 -0.39 14.52 7.43
CA TYR A 63 -0.16 14.96 6.06
C TYR A 63 -0.85 14.05 5.03
N TYR A 64 -0.73 12.73 5.19
CA TYR A 64 -1.38 11.77 4.29
C TYR A 64 -2.81 11.43 4.71
N ASN A 65 -3.08 11.48 6.02
CA ASN A 65 -4.41 11.32 6.63
C ASN A 65 -5.19 10.13 6.07
N LEU A 66 -4.61 8.93 6.17
CA LEU A 66 -5.19 7.70 5.63
C LEU A 66 -6.61 7.44 6.16
N GLU A 67 -6.82 7.63 7.47
CA GLU A 67 -8.14 7.47 8.08
C GLU A 67 -9.16 8.48 7.54
N GLY A 68 -8.74 9.74 7.34
CA GLY A 68 -9.55 10.75 6.69
C GLY A 68 -9.91 10.39 5.24
N ALA A 69 -9.09 9.58 4.56
CA ALA A 69 -9.41 9.03 3.25
C ALA A 69 -10.35 7.81 3.29
N GLY A 70 -10.84 7.41 4.47
CA GLY A 70 -11.72 6.26 4.63
C GLY A 70 -11.01 4.91 4.59
N ILE A 71 -9.71 4.88 4.90
CA ILE A 71 -8.89 3.66 4.94
C ILE A 71 -8.35 3.47 6.35
N LYS A 72 -8.40 2.27 6.87
CA LYS A 72 -7.84 1.95 8.20
C LYS A 72 -7.14 0.61 8.24
N PHE A 73 -6.12 0.51 9.06
CA PHE A 73 -5.49 -0.77 9.36
C PHE A 73 -6.24 -1.52 10.45
N VAL A 74 -6.39 -2.84 10.26
CA VAL A 74 -7.07 -3.73 11.20
C VAL A 74 -6.14 -4.87 11.64
N ALA A 75 -6.24 -5.24 12.91
CA ALA A 75 -5.40 -6.29 13.48
C ALA A 75 -5.81 -7.71 13.03
N SER A 76 -7.11 -7.95 12.79
CA SER A 76 -7.60 -9.27 12.39
C SER A 76 -7.85 -9.33 10.87
N PRO A 77 -7.35 -10.35 10.16
CA PRO A 77 -7.63 -10.54 8.75
C PRO A 77 -9.11 -10.78 8.45
N ARG A 78 -9.88 -11.28 9.40
CA ARG A 78 -11.33 -11.51 9.25
C ARG A 78 -12.15 -10.23 9.08
N HIS A 79 -11.59 -9.10 9.44
CA HIS A 79 -12.20 -7.77 9.28
C HIS A 79 -11.57 -6.95 8.15
N ALA A 80 -10.65 -7.56 7.40
CA ALA A 80 -9.98 -6.89 6.30
C ALA A 80 -10.68 -7.14 4.96
N ASP A 81 -10.68 -6.14 4.12
CA ASP A 81 -11.10 -6.21 2.72
C ASP A 81 -9.90 -6.41 1.79
N MET A 82 -8.74 -5.93 2.26
CA MET A 82 -7.49 -5.95 1.52
C MET A 82 -6.35 -6.47 2.39
N LEU A 83 -5.51 -7.31 1.79
CA LEU A 83 -4.25 -7.74 2.35
C LEU A 83 -3.12 -6.93 1.71
N LEU A 84 -2.29 -6.31 2.52
CA LEU A 84 -1.13 -5.54 2.07
C LEU A 84 0.11 -6.25 2.58
N VAL A 85 0.94 -6.75 1.65
CA VAL A 85 2.07 -7.63 1.97
C VAL A 85 3.39 -6.94 1.64
N THR A 86 4.31 -6.94 2.58
CA THR A 86 5.66 -6.39 2.45
C THR A 86 6.72 -7.47 2.52
N GLY A 87 7.87 -7.21 1.90
CA GLY A 87 9.04 -8.09 1.90
C GLY A 87 8.96 -9.27 0.93
N PRO A 88 10.09 -9.97 0.73
CA PRO A 88 10.10 -11.25 0.06
C PRO A 88 9.44 -12.27 0.98
N VAL A 89 8.74 -13.26 0.43
CA VAL A 89 8.12 -14.27 1.27
C VAL A 89 9.17 -15.23 1.79
N THR A 90 9.47 -15.16 3.08
CA THR A 90 10.35 -16.12 3.72
C THR A 90 9.67 -17.47 3.89
N VAL A 91 10.46 -18.55 3.93
CA VAL A 91 9.96 -19.93 4.13
C VAL A 91 9.12 -20.03 5.41
N ASN A 92 9.52 -19.33 6.47
CA ASN A 92 8.81 -19.35 7.76
C ASN A 92 7.47 -18.62 7.70
N MET A 93 7.35 -17.61 6.84
CA MET A 93 6.12 -16.81 6.72
C MET A 93 5.16 -17.32 5.63
N GLU A 94 5.60 -18.25 4.79
CA GLU A 94 4.79 -18.80 3.70
C GLU A 94 3.44 -19.34 4.19
N GLU A 95 3.47 -20.20 5.20
CA GLU A 95 2.25 -20.80 5.76
C GLU A 95 1.37 -19.74 6.47
N ALA A 96 2.00 -18.84 7.23
CA ALA A 96 1.28 -17.77 7.91
C ALA A 96 0.58 -16.83 6.91
N LEU A 97 1.25 -16.51 5.79
CA LEU A 97 0.68 -15.67 4.73
C LEU A 97 -0.53 -16.35 4.07
N LYS A 98 -0.44 -17.65 3.73
CA LYS A 98 -1.54 -18.42 3.17
C LYS A 98 -2.76 -18.46 4.10
N ARG A 99 -2.55 -18.79 5.37
CA ARG A 99 -3.61 -18.81 6.39
C ARG A 99 -4.24 -17.42 6.60
N THR A 100 -3.42 -16.37 6.55
CA THR A 100 -3.93 -15.01 6.65
C THR A 100 -4.83 -14.68 5.47
N LEU A 101 -4.43 -15.04 4.25
CA LEU A 101 -5.24 -14.83 3.06
C LEU A 101 -6.57 -15.61 3.13
N GLU A 102 -6.54 -16.85 3.58
CA GLU A 102 -7.76 -17.67 3.75
C GLU A 102 -8.75 -17.06 4.74
N ALA A 103 -8.24 -16.38 5.78
CA ALA A 103 -9.05 -15.74 6.80
C ALA A 103 -9.66 -14.40 6.35
N VAL A 104 -9.20 -13.79 5.25
CA VAL A 104 -9.79 -12.58 4.66
C VAL A 104 -11.08 -12.96 3.92
N PRO A 105 -12.23 -12.30 4.20
CA PRO A 105 -13.49 -12.55 3.52
C PRO A 105 -13.42 -12.26 2.00
N GLN A 106 -14.28 -12.91 1.23
CA GLN A 106 -14.47 -12.60 -0.19
C GLN A 106 -15.47 -11.43 -0.37
N PRO A 107 -15.30 -10.57 -1.38
CA PRO A 107 -14.14 -10.47 -2.29
C PRO A 107 -12.93 -9.88 -1.57
N ARG A 108 -11.76 -10.47 -1.78
CA ARG A 108 -10.51 -10.06 -1.15
C ARG A 108 -9.52 -9.52 -2.16
N LEU A 109 -8.79 -8.49 -1.78
CA LEU A 109 -7.77 -7.83 -2.60
C LEU A 109 -6.39 -8.05 -1.97
N VAL A 110 -5.36 -8.24 -2.80
CA VAL A 110 -3.98 -8.41 -2.34
C VAL A 110 -3.08 -7.44 -3.08
N VAL A 111 -2.33 -6.65 -2.32
CA VAL A 111 -1.34 -5.69 -2.83
C VAL A 111 0.03 -6.04 -2.27
N ALA A 112 0.99 -6.28 -3.14
CA ALA A 112 2.40 -6.48 -2.77
C ALA A 112 3.16 -5.16 -2.83
N VAL A 113 3.82 -4.79 -1.73
CA VAL A 113 4.49 -3.49 -1.58
C VAL A 113 6.00 -3.65 -1.57
N GLY A 114 6.65 -2.83 -2.38
CA GLY A 114 8.09 -2.80 -2.53
C GLY A 114 8.61 -3.81 -3.54
N ASP A 115 9.84 -3.59 -4.00
CA ASP A 115 10.51 -4.48 -4.96
C ASP A 115 10.65 -5.90 -4.42
N CYS A 116 10.87 -6.04 -3.10
CA CYS A 116 10.92 -7.34 -2.46
C CYS A 116 9.60 -8.11 -2.58
N GLY A 117 8.46 -7.45 -2.38
CA GLY A 117 7.13 -8.04 -2.55
C GLY A 117 6.80 -8.32 -4.01
N ALA A 118 7.20 -7.43 -4.92
CA ALA A 118 6.90 -7.51 -6.34
C ALA A 118 7.68 -8.61 -7.06
N CYS A 119 8.99 -8.72 -6.82
CA CYS A 119 9.89 -9.64 -7.55
C CYS A 119 10.91 -10.37 -6.67
N GLY A 120 10.81 -10.27 -5.34
CA GLY A 120 11.81 -10.80 -4.41
C GLY A 120 12.98 -9.85 -4.14
N GLY A 121 13.06 -8.71 -4.85
CA GLY A 121 14.10 -7.69 -4.68
C GLY A 121 15.51 -8.25 -4.79
N ILE A 122 16.41 -7.72 -3.96
CA ILE A 122 17.82 -8.17 -3.90
C ILE A 122 17.98 -9.58 -3.31
N PHE A 123 16.98 -10.09 -2.58
CA PHE A 123 17.06 -11.40 -1.93
C PHE A 123 16.70 -12.55 -2.88
N GLY A 124 15.81 -12.31 -3.83
CA GLY A 124 15.35 -13.31 -4.80
C GLY A 124 14.86 -14.61 -4.15
N LYS A 125 14.88 -15.70 -4.93
CA LYS A 125 14.61 -17.06 -4.43
C LYS A 125 15.86 -17.68 -3.84
N SER A 126 15.75 -18.24 -2.64
CA SER A 126 16.85 -18.88 -1.93
C SER A 126 16.35 -20.00 -1.01
N TYR A 127 17.25 -20.63 -0.25
CA TYR A 127 16.85 -21.62 0.76
C TYR A 127 15.94 -21.04 1.85
N ALA A 128 16.02 -19.73 2.11
CA ALA A 128 15.25 -19.03 3.14
C ALA A 128 14.09 -18.19 2.58
N SER A 129 14.04 -17.94 1.26
CA SER A 129 13.07 -17.07 0.60
C SER A 129 12.41 -17.75 -0.60
N ARG A 130 11.09 -17.64 -0.68
CA ARG A 130 10.30 -18.07 -1.85
C ARG A 130 10.33 -17.07 -3.00
N GLY A 131 10.85 -15.85 -2.77
CA GLY A 131 10.88 -14.77 -3.74
C GLY A 131 9.71 -13.81 -3.58
N SER A 132 9.00 -13.51 -4.66
CA SER A 132 7.90 -12.56 -4.67
C SER A 132 6.65 -13.07 -3.94
N VAL A 133 5.75 -12.16 -3.59
CA VAL A 133 4.43 -12.49 -3.02
C VAL A 133 3.61 -13.31 -4.03
N ALA A 134 3.73 -12.99 -5.31
CA ALA A 134 3.02 -13.68 -6.39
C ALA A 134 3.45 -15.15 -6.56
N ASP A 135 4.64 -15.54 -6.11
CA ASP A 135 5.10 -16.93 -6.10
C ASP A 135 4.35 -17.80 -5.07
N VAL A 136 3.64 -17.17 -4.10
CA VAL A 136 3.00 -17.87 -2.98
C VAL A 136 1.49 -17.69 -2.95
N ILE A 137 0.99 -16.48 -3.22
CA ILE A 137 -0.44 -16.14 -3.23
C ILE A 137 -0.78 -15.26 -4.44
N PRO A 138 -2.05 -15.28 -4.93
CA PRO A 138 -2.47 -14.39 -6.01
C PRO A 138 -2.38 -12.93 -5.56
N VAL A 139 -1.84 -12.06 -6.43
CA VAL A 139 -1.64 -10.62 -6.20
C VAL A 139 -2.44 -9.83 -7.23
N ASN A 140 -3.21 -8.82 -6.79
CA ASN A 140 -3.97 -7.95 -7.67
C ASN A 140 -3.13 -6.77 -8.19
N CYS A 141 -2.21 -6.26 -7.36
CA CYS A 141 -1.35 -5.13 -7.72
C CYS A 141 -0.01 -5.20 -7.00
N THR A 142 1.03 -4.69 -7.66
CA THR A 142 2.36 -4.54 -7.06
C THR A 142 2.75 -3.07 -7.05
N VAL A 143 3.36 -2.60 -5.95
CA VAL A 143 3.86 -1.24 -5.78
C VAL A 143 5.38 -1.28 -5.80
N PRO A 144 6.04 -0.90 -6.91
CA PRO A 144 7.49 -0.95 -7.00
C PRO A 144 8.15 0.15 -6.15
N GLY A 145 9.38 -0.10 -5.72
CA GLY A 145 10.22 0.81 -4.94
C GLY A 145 10.89 0.11 -3.77
N CYS A 146 12.02 0.65 -3.30
CA CYS A 146 12.77 0.06 -2.18
C CYS A 146 13.24 1.15 -1.18
N PRO A 147 12.34 1.62 -0.31
CA PRO A 147 10.87 1.44 -0.28
C PRO A 147 10.14 2.34 -1.29
N PRO A 148 8.89 2.00 -1.66
CA PRO A 148 8.03 2.94 -2.38
C PRO A 148 7.62 4.10 -1.46
N ASN A 149 7.45 5.30 -2.01
CA ASN A 149 6.98 6.41 -1.20
C ASN A 149 5.51 6.23 -0.78
N PRO A 150 5.05 6.87 0.32
CA PRO A 150 3.70 6.72 0.82
C PRO A 150 2.63 7.08 -0.21
N ARG A 151 2.90 8.07 -1.05
CA ARG A 151 1.96 8.50 -2.10
C ARG A 151 1.72 7.40 -3.13
N ALA A 152 2.79 6.72 -3.59
CA ALA A 152 2.67 5.63 -4.54
C ALA A 152 1.87 4.45 -3.96
N ILE A 153 2.05 4.16 -2.66
CA ILE A 153 1.27 3.14 -1.97
C ILE A 153 -0.21 3.52 -1.92
N LEU A 154 -0.52 4.76 -1.56
CA LEU A 154 -1.90 5.25 -1.49
C LEU A 154 -2.59 5.24 -2.85
N ASP A 155 -1.90 5.67 -3.89
CA ASP A 155 -2.43 5.70 -5.25
C ASP A 155 -2.70 4.27 -5.76
N ALA A 156 -1.80 3.30 -5.51
CA ALA A 156 -2.01 1.89 -5.84
C ALA A 156 -3.22 1.27 -5.10
N ILE A 157 -3.41 1.58 -3.82
CA ILE A 157 -4.60 1.14 -3.08
C ILE A 157 -5.88 1.66 -3.74
N ARG A 158 -5.90 2.91 -4.16
CA ARG A 158 -7.05 3.52 -4.86
C ARG A 158 -7.33 2.87 -6.20
N ASP A 159 -6.30 2.61 -6.99
CA ASP A 159 -6.42 1.99 -8.32
C ASP A 159 -6.97 0.57 -8.22
N VAL A 160 -6.52 -0.21 -7.23
CA VAL A 160 -7.03 -1.56 -6.98
C VAL A 160 -8.51 -1.55 -6.60
N ILE A 161 -8.94 -0.60 -5.76
CA ILE A 161 -10.35 -0.48 -5.38
C ILE A 161 -11.20 -0.06 -6.59
N ALA A 162 -10.73 0.88 -7.40
CA ALA A 162 -11.44 1.33 -8.59
C ALA A 162 -11.61 0.22 -9.65
N SER A 163 -10.67 -0.74 -9.70
CA SER A 163 -10.71 -1.89 -10.62
C SER A 163 -11.39 -3.13 -10.05
N ALA A 164 -11.80 -3.11 -8.77
CA ALA A 164 -12.43 -4.26 -8.12
C ALA A 164 -13.81 -4.58 -8.73
N PRO A 165 -14.15 -5.86 -8.97
CA PRO A 165 -15.39 -6.29 -9.63
C PRO A 165 -16.65 -6.11 -8.77
N GLY A 166 -16.74 -5.10 -7.96
CA GLY A 166 -17.90 -4.69 -7.16
C GLY A 166 -18.19 -3.19 -7.26
N ALA A 167 -17.29 -2.42 -7.88
CA ALA A 167 -17.41 -0.98 -8.00
C ALA A 167 -18.47 -0.52 -9.03
N ALA A 168 -18.91 -1.41 -9.91
CA ALA A 168 -19.87 -1.08 -10.98
C ALA A 168 -21.35 -1.26 -10.61
N GLY A 169 -21.68 -1.66 -9.38
CA GLY A 169 -23.03 -2.11 -9.00
C GLY A 169 -23.85 -1.18 -8.08
N ALA A 170 -23.32 -0.04 -7.62
CA ALA A 170 -24.04 0.85 -6.68
C ALA A 170 -24.70 2.08 -7.33
N GLY A 171 -25.03 2.02 -8.59
CA GLY A 171 -25.68 3.11 -9.33
C GLY A 171 -26.89 2.64 -10.14
N ASN A 172 -27.98 2.22 -9.50
CA ASN A 172 -29.37 2.42 -9.91
C ASN A 172 -30.31 1.53 -9.10
N THR A 173 -30.85 2.06 -8.03
CA THR A 173 -32.21 1.65 -7.59
C THR A 173 -32.94 2.94 -7.27
N THR A 174 -33.64 3.41 -8.29
CA THR A 174 -34.72 4.39 -8.18
C THR A 174 -35.89 3.72 -7.46
N LEU A 175 -36.33 4.29 -6.37
CA LEU A 175 -37.69 4.23 -5.88
C LEU A 175 -38.16 5.65 -5.67
#